data_6791030fa2eb945577167ef5211d0ae9
#
_entry.id   6791030fa2eb945577167ef5211d0ae9
#
_cell.length_a   1.000
_cell.length_b   1.000
_cell.length_c   1.000
_cell.angle_alpha   90.00
_cell.angle_beta   90.00
_cell.angle_gamma   90.00
#
_symmetry.space_group_name_H-M   'P 1'
#
loop_
_entity.id
_entity.type
_entity.pdbx_description
1 polymer ?
#
loop_
_entity_poly.entity_id
_entity_poly.type
_entity_poly.pdbx_seq_one_letter_code
_entity_poly.pdbx_strand_id
1 'polypeptide(L)'
;MVKLIKPKTTIMQRNFSLKEYYEKRNSILILRTNGGLGDILMHRMIFEDIKILIPDAEVCFACPRRYHDAVNDHPYIDELLDSDGINHAEYVQIYNTSSSCARYEMSIAPYADKNRSDIWANFYGLELTKHEMHINLEQEIKDAAKDEVEKCRDAHGPAILFTPISAMRNKNLNKWQIVEVVKELRHRGYYVYSSHDGPIEPLSNIGVPILRGNIRKWMGYINAADYVVSVDTATVHMAGGIKKPLVGIFAFTDGKVYMKYYPTAELVQKHRDDGNWPCGPCYNWIACPKTQDNPKPCLTEITPKMIIQGVDKMMARFPKSDCSN
;
A
#
# COMPACT_ATOMS: atom_id res chain seq x y z
N MET A 1 -18.64 17.15 7.19
CA MET A 1 -18.06 18.44 7.64
C MET A 1 -16.64 18.13 8.08
N VAL A 2 -15.65 18.54 7.30
CA VAL A 2 -14.22 18.33 7.62
C VAL A 2 -13.84 19.24 8.77
N LYS A 3 -13.29 18.68 9.87
CA LYS A 3 -12.86 19.46 11.02
C LYS A 3 -11.39 19.84 10.90
N LEU A 4 -11.08 21.12 10.97
CA LEU A 4 -9.72 21.61 11.15
C LEU A 4 -9.24 21.30 12.58
N ILE A 5 -8.21 20.49 12.69
CA ILE A 5 -7.49 20.28 13.95
C ILE A 5 -6.39 21.34 14.02
N LYS A 6 -6.41 22.20 15.03
CA LYS A 6 -5.30 23.15 15.20
C LYS A 6 -3.99 22.37 15.39
N PRO A 7 -2.98 22.57 14.54
CA PRO A 7 -1.71 21.88 14.70
C PRO A 7 -1.06 22.31 16.02
N LYS A 8 -0.66 21.33 16.83
CA LYS A 8 0.08 21.55 18.08
C LYS A 8 1.57 21.91 17.87
N THR A 9 2.01 22.03 16.63
CA THR A 9 3.39 22.37 16.26
C THR A 9 3.39 23.72 15.57
N THR A 10 4.19 24.63 16.10
CA THR A 10 4.47 25.94 15.52
C THR A 10 5.03 25.76 14.11
N ILE A 11 4.17 25.86 13.10
CA ILE A 11 4.61 26.08 11.73
C ILE A 11 5.25 27.45 11.77
N MET A 12 6.51 27.59 11.38
CA MET A 12 7.11 28.89 11.12
C MET A 12 6.24 29.56 10.05
N GLN A 13 5.27 30.38 10.51
CA GLN A 13 4.60 31.32 9.63
C GLN A 13 5.66 32.34 9.22
N ARG A 14 6.23 32.20 8.01
CA ARG A 14 6.85 33.36 7.36
C ARG A 14 5.73 34.37 7.15
N ASN A 15 5.84 35.53 7.76
CA ASN A 15 4.99 36.70 7.42
C ASN A 15 5.38 37.13 6.01
N PHE A 16 4.63 36.70 5.01
CA PHE A 16 4.78 37.18 3.64
C PHE A 16 4.17 38.56 3.51
N SER A 17 4.79 39.42 2.72
CA SER A 17 4.14 40.68 2.30
C SER A 17 2.95 40.33 1.40
N LEU A 18 1.91 41.16 1.37
CA LEU A 18 0.77 40.99 0.46
C LEU A 18 1.21 40.88 -1.00
N LYS A 19 2.29 41.57 -1.38
CA LYS A 19 2.87 41.47 -2.72
C LYS A 19 3.42 40.09 -3.01
N GLU A 20 4.18 39.48 -2.09
CA GLU A 20 4.69 38.09 -2.22
C GLU A 20 3.55 37.06 -2.23
N TYR A 21 2.43 37.34 -1.54
CA TYR A 21 1.25 36.49 -1.57
C TYR A 21 0.60 36.46 -2.95
N TYR A 22 0.48 37.62 -3.64
CA TYR A 22 -0.12 37.73 -4.97
C TYR A 22 0.84 37.28 -6.09
N GLU A 23 2.14 37.31 -5.87
CA GLU A 23 3.14 36.86 -6.83
C GLU A 23 3.38 35.33 -6.77
N LYS A 24 2.95 34.66 -5.70
CA LYS A 24 3.07 33.21 -5.56
C LYS A 24 1.82 32.51 -6.10
N ARG A 25 2.03 31.34 -6.70
CA ARG A 25 0.93 30.43 -7.00
C ARG A 25 0.11 30.20 -5.72
N ASN A 26 -1.22 30.23 -5.81
CA ASN A 26 -2.12 29.80 -4.72
C ASN A 26 -2.09 28.28 -4.59
N SER A 27 -0.90 27.71 -4.39
CA SER A 27 -0.63 26.29 -4.49
C SER A 27 -0.16 25.71 -3.16
N ILE A 28 -0.66 24.51 -2.89
CA ILE A 28 -0.28 23.68 -1.74
C ILE A 28 0.65 22.58 -2.28
N LEU A 29 1.91 22.61 -1.85
CA LEU A 29 2.85 21.55 -2.17
C LEU A 29 2.89 20.49 -1.07
N ILE A 30 2.57 19.25 -1.43
CA ILE A 30 2.81 18.08 -0.60
C ILE A 30 4.06 17.41 -1.11
N LEU A 31 5.10 17.39 -0.26
CA LEU A 31 6.43 16.90 -0.63
C LEU A 31 6.74 15.57 0.07
N ARG A 32 7.11 14.58 -0.72
CA ARG A 32 7.59 13.27 -0.26
C ARG A 32 8.88 12.90 -0.97
N THR A 33 10.04 13.11 -0.33
CA THR A 33 11.36 12.87 -0.93
C THR A 33 11.86 11.43 -0.77
N ASN A 34 11.28 10.67 0.16
CA ASN A 34 11.72 9.31 0.49
C ASN A 34 10.54 8.39 0.80
N GLY A 35 10.82 7.11 1.02
CA GLY A 35 9.84 6.08 1.33
C GLY A 35 9.65 5.10 0.18
N GLY A 36 8.82 4.09 0.43
CA GLY A 36 8.48 3.08 -0.55
C GLY A 36 7.25 3.44 -1.38
N LEU A 37 7.02 2.67 -2.44
CA LEU A 37 5.84 2.81 -3.30
C LEU A 37 4.52 2.74 -2.52
N GLY A 38 4.44 1.89 -1.46
CA GLY A 38 3.27 1.80 -0.59
C GLY A 38 2.93 3.12 0.09
N ASP A 39 3.94 3.87 0.56
CA ASP A 39 3.73 5.19 1.15
C ASP A 39 3.17 6.19 0.13
N ILE A 40 3.67 6.16 -1.10
CA ILE A 40 3.16 7.04 -2.18
C ILE A 40 1.69 6.72 -2.48
N LEU A 41 1.34 5.44 -2.57
CA LEU A 41 -0.04 5.01 -2.77
C LEU A 41 -0.97 5.45 -1.64
N MET A 42 -0.54 5.35 -0.39
CA MET A 42 -1.35 5.78 0.76
C MET A 42 -1.56 7.30 0.82
N HIS A 43 -0.66 8.12 0.22
CA HIS A 43 -0.88 9.56 0.08
C HIS A 43 -2.12 9.88 -0.77
N ARG A 44 -2.51 9.02 -1.69
CA ARG A 44 -3.69 9.21 -2.53
C ARG A 44 -4.98 9.47 -1.73
N MET A 45 -5.07 8.95 -0.50
CA MET A 45 -6.23 9.14 0.37
C MET A 45 -6.42 10.56 0.91
N ILE A 46 -5.45 11.47 0.68
CA ILE A 46 -5.45 12.79 1.32
C ILE A 46 -6.02 13.87 0.39
N PHE A 47 -5.79 13.74 -0.90
CA PHE A 47 -5.99 14.84 -1.85
C PHE A 47 -7.45 15.25 -2.02
N GLU A 48 -8.41 14.31 -1.96
CA GLU A 48 -9.83 14.63 -2.02
C GLU A 48 -10.26 15.51 -0.85
N ASP A 49 -9.86 15.16 0.39
CA ASP A 49 -10.21 15.94 1.57
C ASP A 49 -9.54 17.33 1.57
N ILE A 50 -8.36 17.49 0.97
CA ILE A 50 -7.76 18.83 0.75
C ILE A 50 -8.65 19.65 -0.17
N LYS A 51 -9.10 19.12 -1.31
CA LYS A 51 -9.99 19.82 -2.26
C LYS A 51 -11.36 20.10 -1.67
N ILE A 52 -11.89 19.24 -0.80
CA ILE A 52 -13.14 19.49 -0.08
C ILE A 52 -12.97 20.67 0.90
N LEU A 53 -11.84 20.76 1.57
CA LEU A 53 -11.56 21.83 2.53
C LEU A 53 -11.25 23.16 1.84
N ILE A 54 -10.48 23.13 0.75
CA ILE A 54 -10.01 24.31 0.00
C ILE A 54 -10.23 24.03 -1.50
N PRO A 55 -11.47 24.23 -2.00
CA PRO A 55 -11.84 23.86 -3.38
C PRO A 55 -10.98 24.53 -4.47
N ASP A 56 -10.56 25.76 -4.24
CA ASP A 56 -9.80 26.57 -5.19
C ASP A 56 -8.28 26.42 -5.05
N ALA A 57 -7.79 25.58 -4.12
CA ALA A 57 -6.36 25.34 -3.99
C ALA A 57 -5.82 24.55 -5.17
N GLU A 58 -4.71 24.98 -5.74
CA GLU A 58 -3.90 24.17 -6.63
C GLU A 58 -3.11 23.17 -5.78
N VAL A 59 -3.39 21.87 -5.93
CA VAL A 59 -2.75 20.80 -5.15
C VAL A 59 -1.62 20.20 -5.97
N CYS A 60 -0.38 20.48 -5.55
CA CYS A 60 0.83 19.94 -6.14
C CYS A 60 1.36 18.79 -5.29
N PHE A 61 1.64 17.66 -5.91
CA PHE A 61 2.29 16.54 -5.23
C PHE A 61 3.68 16.30 -5.80
N ALA A 62 4.71 16.35 -4.96
CA ALA A 62 6.07 16.06 -5.35
C ALA A 62 6.55 14.76 -4.72
N CYS A 63 6.93 13.80 -5.56
CA CYS A 63 7.50 12.52 -5.14
C CYS A 63 8.59 12.07 -6.13
N PRO A 64 9.44 11.08 -5.76
CA PRO A 64 10.47 10.58 -6.68
C PRO A 64 9.88 10.14 -8.02
N ARG A 65 10.46 10.58 -9.14
CA ARG A 65 9.96 10.38 -10.51
C ARG A 65 9.61 8.91 -10.81
N ARG A 66 10.38 7.96 -10.27
CA ARG A 66 10.11 6.52 -10.43
C ARG A 66 8.74 6.07 -9.92
N TYR A 67 8.04 6.88 -9.13
CA TYR A 67 6.73 6.57 -8.57
C TYR A 67 5.58 7.38 -9.19
N HIS A 68 5.85 8.23 -10.18
CA HIS A 68 4.82 9.06 -10.81
C HIS A 68 3.67 8.21 -11.37
N ASP A 69 3.97 7.07 -11.98
CA ASP A 69 2.95 6.12 -12.48
C ASP A 69 1.99 5.59 -11.41
N ALA A 70 2.32 5.76 -10.13
CA ALA A 70 1.45 5.37 -9.03
C ALA A 70 0.39 6.41 -8.69
N VAL A 71 0.51 7.64 -9.20
CA VAL A 71 -0.32 8.78 -8.78
C VAL A 71 -0.77 9.70 -9.92
N ASN A 72 -0.26 9.53 -11.14
CA ASN A 72 -0.53 10.40 -12.30
C ASN A 72 -1.99 10.39 -12.78
N ASP A 73 -2.79 9.43 -12.34
CA ASP A 73 -4.21 9.31 -12.65
C ASP A 73 -5.13 9.89 -11.55
N HIS A 74 -4.55 10.51 -10.51
CA HIS A 74 -5.34 10.98 -9.36
C HIS A 74 -6.10 12.27 -9.69
N PRO A 75 -7.45 12.30 -9.59
CA PRO A 75 -8.27 13.42 -10.06
C PRO A 75 -8.11 14.71 -9.25
N TYR A 76 -7.52 14.64 -8.06
CA TYR A 76 -7.37 15.78 -7.14
C TYR A 76 -5.91 16.23 -6.98
N ILE A 77 -5.02 15.78 -7.86
CA ILE A 77 -3.66 16.33 -8.01
C ILE A 77 -3.68 17.21 -9.26
N ASP A 78 -3.46 18.50 -9.11
CA ASP A 78 -3.41 19.45 -10.22
C ASP A 78 -2.04 19.42 -10.91
N GLU A 79 -0.96 19.24 -10.14
CA GLU A 79 0.39 19.16 -10.68
C GLU A 79 1.21 18.05 -9.97
N LEU A 80 1.81 17.17 -10.77
CA LEU A 80 2.70 16.10 -10.29
C LEU A 80 4.15 16.45 -10.60
N LEU A 81 4.97 16.53 -9.58
CA LEU A 81 6.35 17.03 -9.65
C LEU A 81 7.37 15.98 -9.21
N ASP A 82 8.57 16.07 -9.76
CA ASP A 82 9.71 15.35 -9.21
C ASP A 82 10.13 15.97 -7.88
N SER A 83 10.34 15.16 -6.86
CA SER A 83 10.79 15.64 -5.56
C SER A 83 12.19 16.24 -5.56
N ASP A 84 12.99 15.98 -6.61
CA ASP A 84 14.31 16.53 -6.78
C ASP A 84 14.23 17.89 -7.50
N GLY A 85 14.90 18.90 -6.96
CA GLY A 85 15.01 20.22 -7.59
C GLY A 85 13.81 21.16 -7.39
N ILE A 86 12.93 20.88 -6.44
CA ILE A 86 11.78 21.74 -6.10
C ILE A 86 12.26 23.12 -5.63
N ASN A 87 11.78 24.17 -6.28
CA ASN A 87 11.93 25.54 -5.81
C ASN A 87 10.86 25.87 -4.76
N HIS A 88 11.18 25.74 -3.50
CA HIS A 88 10.26 25.98 -2.39
C HIS A 88 9.71 27.41 -2.34
N ALA A 89 10.36 28.39 -3.02
CA ALA A 89 9.92 29.76 -3.03
C ALA A 89 8.65 30.00 -3.86
N GLU A 90 8.28 29.06 -4.72
CA GLU A 90 7.13 29.16 -5.61
C GLU A 90 5.79 28.78 -4.95
N TYR A 91 5.82 28.19 -3.75
CA TYR A 91 4.63 27.67 -3.09
C TYR A 91 4.26 28.47 -1.86
N VAL A 92 2.95 28.70 -1.67
CA VAL A 92 2.42 29.40 -0.49
C VAL A 92 2.50 28.52 0.75
N GLN A 93 2.19 27.23 0.58
CA GLN A 93 2.18 26.26 1.67
C GLN A 93 2.93 24.99 1.24
N ILE A 94 3.84 24.52 2.11
CA ILE A 94 4.61 23.30 1.88
C ILE A 94 4.47 22.34 3.05
N TYR A 95 4.06 21.13 2.77
CA TYR A 95 3.97 20.04 3.73
C TYR A 95 4.96 18.93 3.38
N ASN A 96 6.10 18.89 4.06
CA ASN A 96 7.09 17.82 3.89
C ASN A 96 6.75 16.62 4.79
N THR A 97 6.27 15.54 4.18
CA THR A 97 5.82 14.33 4.87
C THR A 97 6.89 13.28 5.05
N SER A 98 8.12 13.52 4.55
CA SER A 98 9.16 12.50 4.39
C SER A 98 9.51 11.70 5.65
N SER A 99 9.40 12.29 6.84
CA SER A 99 9.74 11.61 8.10
C SER A 99 8.62 11.65 9.15
N SER A 100 7.46 12.19 8.79
CA SER A 100 6.38 12.45 9.78
C SER A 100 5.81 11.16 10.39
N CYS A 101 5.56 10.13 9.56
CA CYS A 101 5.08 8.84 10.07
C CYS A 101 6.09 8.15 10.96
N ALA A 102 7.36 8.08 10.55
CA ALA A 102 8.40 7.46 11.37
C ALA A 102 8.52 8.14 12.75
N ARG A 103 8.53 9.48 12.77
CA ARG A 103 8.55 10.22 14.04
C ARG A 103 7.36 9.93 14.92
N TYR A 104 6.16 9.91 14.35
CA TYR A 104 4.93 9.59 15.08
C TYR A 104 4.97 8.16 15.61
N GLU A 105 5.20 7.16 14.74
CA GLU A 105 5.25 5.75 15.10
C GLU A 105 6.31 5.46 16.18
N MET A 106 7.49 6.09 16.08
CA MET A 106 8.53 5.97 17.10
C MET A 106 8.11 6.58 18.45
N SER A 107 7.37 7.69 18.44
CA SER A 107 6.95 8.37 19.67
C SER A 107 5.93 7.59 20.49
N ILE A 108 5.21 6.66 19.87
CA ILE A 108 4.20 5.80 20.49
C ILE A 108 4.58 4.31 20.48
N ALA A 109 5.82 4.00 20.03
CA ALA A 109 6.29 2.62 19.97
C ALA A 109 6.12 1.91 21.32
N PRO A 110 5.78 0.63 21.32
CA PRO A 110 5.65 -0.29 20.18
C PRO A 110 4.24 -0.33 19.54
N TYR A 111 3.36 0.58 19.88
CA TYR A 111 1.94 0.52 19.53
C TYR A 111 1.58 1.65 18.56
N ALA A 112 1.63 1.39 17.26
CA ALA A 112 1.05 2.31 16.28
C ALA A 112 -0.48 2.16 16.27
N ASP A 113 -1.19 3.28 16.29
CA ASP A 113 -2.65 3.36 16.45
C ASP A 113 -3.35 3.98 15.24
N LYS A 114 -2.59 4.59 14.33
CA LYS A 114 -3.12 5.34 13.19
C LYS A 114 -2.59 4.85 11.86
N ASN A 115 -3.47 4.80 10.86
CA ASN A 115 -3.07 4.63 9.48
C ASN A 115 -2.14 5.80 9.06
N ARG A 116 -1.19 5.54 8.17
CA ARG A 116 -0.25 6.57 7.71
C ARG A 116 -0.92 7.73 7.00
N SER A 117 -2.00 7.49 6.26
CA SER A 117 -2.80 8.56 5.67
C SER A 117 -3.36 9.52 6.73
N ASP A 118 -3.86 8.97 7.86
CA ASP A 118 -4.34 9.77 8.99
C ASP A 118 -3.19 10.56 9.65
N ILE A 119 -1.99 9.95 9.78
CA ILE A 119 -0.83 10.64 10.35
C ILE A 119 -0.44 11.85 9.48
N TRP A 120 -0.39 11.68 8.16
CA TRP A 120 -0.08 12.77 7.23
C TRP A 120 -1.16 13.85 7.22
N ALA A 121 -2.44 13.45 7.19
CA ALA A 121 -3.54 14.40 7.25
C ALA A 121 -3.51 15.23 8.53
N ASN A 122 -3.30 14.57 9.69
CA ASN A 122 -3.16 15.28 10.97
C ASN A 122 -1.95 16.24 10.97
N PHE A 123 -0.87 15.89 10.27
CA PHE A 123 0.28 16.78 10.09
C PHE A 123 -0.08 18.07 9.34
N TYR A 124 -1.07 18.01 8.43
CA TYR A 124 -1.64 19.16 7.73
C TYR A 124 -2.77 19.86 8.47
N GLY A 125 -3.17 19.34 9.64
CA GLY A 125 -4.34 19.83 10.37
C GLY A 125 -5.67 19.37 9.76
N LEU A 126 -5.66 18.28 8.99
CA LEU A 126 -6.85 17.67 8.41
C LEU A 126 -7.30 16.44 9.20
N GLU A 127 -8.60 16.21 9.21
CA GLU A 127 -9.21 14.93 9.57
C GLU A 127 -9.82 14.33 8.31
N LEU A 128 -9.33 13.14 7.90
CA LEU A 128 -9.80 12.49 6.68
C LEU A 128 -11.23 11.98 6.84
N THR A 129 -12.02 12.15 5.80
CA THR A 129 -13.43 11.70 5.73
C THR A 129 -13.66 10.67 4.63
N LYS A 130 -12.85 10.67 3.57
CA LYS A 130 -13.09 9.85 2.37
C LYS A 130 -12.25 8.58 2.33
N HIS A 131 -10.96 8.66 2.61
CA HIS A 131 -10.01 7.53 2.56
C HIS A 131 -10.00 6.78 1.20
N GLU A 132 -10.40 7.45 0.12
CA GLU A 132 -10.46 6.86 -1.23
C GLU A 132 -9.16 7.11 -1.97
N MET A 133 -8.61 6.09 -2.61
CA MET A 133 -7.36 6.20 -3.37
C MET A 133 -7.55 6.69 -4.80
N HIS A 134 -8.76 6.61 -5.36
CA HIS A 134 -9.07 6.99 -6.74
C HIS A 134 -8.12 6.37 -7.79
N ILE A 135 -7.82 5.08 -7.68
CA ILE A 135 -7.01 4.39 -8.69
C ILE A 135 -7.87 4.12 -9.93
N ASN A 136 -7.58 4.81 -11.00
CA ASN A 136 -8.26 4.68 -12.29
C ASN A 136 -7.30 4.07 -13.31
N LEU A 137 -7.59 2.86 -13.75
CA LEU A 137 -6.81 2.17 -14.78
C LEU A 137 -7.48 2.37 -16.13
N GLU A 138 -6.69 2.73 -17.12
CA GLU A 138 -7.09 2.80 -18.53
C GLU A 138 -7.55 1.41 -19.01
N GLN A 139 -8.54 1.37 -19.87
CA GLN A 139 -9.10 0.10 -20.34
C GLN A 139 -8.06 -0.73 -21.09
N GLU A 140 -7.18 -0.08 -21.86
CA GLU A 140 -6.10 -0.75 -22.60
C GLU A 140 -5.12 -1.47 -21.63
N ILE A 141 -4.82 -0.88 -20.47
CA ILE A 141 -3.96 -1.53 -19.46
C ILE A 141 -4.66 -2.75 -18.86
N LYS A 142 -5.97 -2.64 -18.59
CA LYS A 142 -6.77 -3.75 -18.06
C LYS A 142 -6.82 -4.91 -19.04
N ASP A 143 -7.09 -4.64 -20.31
CA ASP A 143 -7.23 -5.64 -21.35
C ASP A 143 -5.88 -6.31 -21.64
N ALA A 144 -4.81 -5.52 -21.81
CA ALA A 144 -3.47 -6.06 -22.03
C ALA A 144 -2.99 -6.95 -20.86
N ALA A 145 -3.23 -6.52 -19.62
CA ALA A 145 -2.86 -7.30 -18.45
C ALA A 145 -3.68 -8.59 -18.35
N LYS A 146 -4.98 -8.54 -18.63
CA LYS A 146 -5.85 -9.72 -18.66
C LYS A 146 -5.38 -10.72 -19.72
N ASP A 147 -5.08 -10.26 -20.93
CA ASP A 147 -4.58 -11.11 -22.02
C ASP A 147 -3.25 -11.79 -21.65
N GLU A 148 -2.34 -11.08 -20.98
CA GLU A 148 -1.08 -11.69 -20.54
C GLU A 148 -1.28 -12.73 -19.43
N VAL A 149 -2.18 -12.49 -18.49
CA VAL A 149 -2.54 -13.45 -17.44
C VAL A 149 -3.17 -14.70 -18.07
N GLU A 150 -4.12 -14.54 -19.00
CA GLU A 150 -4.80 -15.66 -19.67
C GLU A 150 -3.85 -16.48 -20.55
N LYS A 151 -2.88 -15.85 -21.23
CA LYS A 151 -1.86 -16.57 -22.03
C LYS A 151 -0.99 -17.52 -21.20
N CYS A 152 -0.80 -17.23 -19.92
CA CYS A 152 0.00 -18.05 -19.00
C CYS A 152 -0.84 -19.03 -18.17
N ARG A 153 -2.17 -19.00 -18.35
CA ARG A 153 -3.10 -19.74 -17.50
C ARG A 153 -3.04 -21.25 -17.75
N ASP A 154 -2.82 -22.01 -16.69
CA ASP A 154 -2.71 -23.47 -16.69
C ASP A 154 -3.81 -24.17 -15.88
N ALA A 155 -4.76 -23.42 -15.31
CA ALA A 155 -5.87 -23.93 -14.51
C ALA A 155 -7.17 -23.13 -14.75
N HIS A 156 -8.31 -23.79 -14.65
CA HIS A 156 -9.63 -23.19 -14.89
C HIS A 156 -10.22 -22.46 -13.68
N GLY A 157 -9.72 -22.74 -12.48
CA GLY A 157 -10.20 -22.10 -11.25
C GLY A 157 -9.83 -20.62 -11.15
N PRO A 158 -10.23 -19.93 -10.06
CA PRO A 158 -9.92 -18.54 -9.84
C PRO A 158 -8.43 -18.20 -9.99
N ALA A 159 -8.15 -17.03 -10.57
CA ALA A 159 -6.80 -16.51 -10.73
C ALA A 159 -6.35 -15.78 -9.44
N ILE A 160 -5.25 -16.24 -8.86
CA ILE A 160 -4.66 -15.65 -7.64
C ILE A 160 -3.33 -15.01 -7.97
N LEU A 161 -3.22 -13.70 -7.76
CA LEU A 161 -1.94 -13.03 -7.75
C LEU A 161 -1.30 -13.19 -6.37
N PHE A 162 -0.14 -13.88 -6.32
CA PHE A 162 0.60 -14.14 -5.08
C PHE A 162 1.91 -13.37 -5.05
N THR A 163 2.03 -12.43 -4.11
CA THR A 163 3.24 -11.62 -3.88
C THR A 163 3.86 -11.97 -2.52
N PRO A 164 4.76 -12.98 -2.46
CA PRO A 164 5.32 -13.47 -1.20
C PRO A 164 6.54 -12.69 -0.72
N ILE A 165 7.05 -11.75 -1.50
CA ILE A 165 8.26 -10.97 -1.20
C ILE A 165 8.02 -9.47 -1.35
N SER A 166 8.84 -8.70 -0.66
CA SER A 166 8.88 -7.23 -0.71
C SER A 166 10.32 -6.74 -0.84
N ALA A 167 10.52 -5.43 -1.03
CA ALA A 167 11.84 -4.81 -1.00
C ALA A 167 12.56 -4.99 0.37
N MET A 168 11.81 -5.18 1.44
CA MET A 168 12.34 -5.42 2.79
C MET A 168 12.36 -6.93 3.10
N ARG A 169 13.56 -7.52 3.16
CA ARG A 169 13.73 -8.98 3.40
C ARG A 169 13.01 -9.52 4.64
N ASN A 170 12.89 -8.72 5.70
CA ASN A 170 12.21 -9.10 6.94
C ASN A 170 10.67 -9.17 6.81
N LYS A 171 10.11 -8.82 5.66
CA LYS A 171 8.69 -9.00 5.30
C LYS A 171 8.46 -10.18 4.34
N ASN A 172 9.51 -10.86 3.90
CA ASN A 172 9.43 -11.92 2.91
C ASN A 172 9.09 -13.27 3.55
N LEU A 173 8.16 -14.00 2.96
CA LEU A 173 7.94 -15.40 3.29
C LEU A 173 9.20 -16.22 2.97
N ASN A 174 9.45 -17.26 3.75
CA ASN A 174 10.53 -18.19 3.45
C ASN A 174 10.14 -19.18 2.34
N LYS A 175 11.15 -19.87 1.78
CA LYS A 175 10.96 -20.82 0.68
C LYS A 175 9.89 -21.86 0.97
N TRP A 176 9.89 -22.43 2.17
CA TRP A 176 8.91 -23.45 2.56
C TRP A 176 7.49 -22.89 2.56
N GLN A 177 7.27 -21.73 3.18
CA GLN A 177 5.95 -21.08 3.21
C GLN A 177 5.44 -20.82 1.79
N ILE A 178 6.30 -20.29 0.89
CA ILE A 178 5.95 -20.00 -0.51
C ILE A 178 5.53 -21.26 -1.24
N VAL A 179 6.34 -22.32 -1.16
CA VAL A 179 6.11 -23.57 -1.90
C VAL A 179 4.83 -24.26 -1.42
N GLU A 180 4.62 -24.37 -0.11
CA GLU A 180 3.45 -25.05 0.42
C GLU A 180 2.15 -24.29 0.18
N VAL A 181 2.16 -22.95 0.24
CA VAL A 181 0.98 -22.12 -0.12
C VAL A 181 0.62 -22.34 -1.60
N VAL A 182 1.60 -22.28 -2.51
CA VAL A 182 1.33 -22.48 -3.95
C VAL A 182 0.85 -23.89 -4.24
N LYS A 183 1.45 -24.92 -3.64
CA LYS A 183 0.99 -26.31 -3.81
C LYS A 183 -0.47 -26.46 -3.41
N GLU A 184 -0.85 -25.95 -2.25
CA GLU A 184 -2.21 -26.06 -1.76
C GLU A 184 -3.21 -25.27 -2.64
N LEU A 185 -2.86 -24.06 -3.09
CA LEU A 185 -3.71 -23.28 -3.99
C LEU A 185 -3.92 -24.01 -5.32
N ARG A 186 -2.84 -24.57 -5.93
CA ARG A 186 -2.94 -25.36 -7.16
C ARG A 186 -3.70 -26.66 -6.98
N HIS A 187 -3.53 -27.35 -5.85
CA HIS A 187 -4.30 -28.57 -5.53
C HIS A 187 -5.81 -28.29 -5.51
N ARG A 188 -6.21 -27.08 -5.11
CA ARG A 188 -7.61 -26.60 -5.16
C ARG A 188 -8.07 -26.15 -6.56
N GLY A 189 -7.22 -26.29 -7.58
CA GLY A 189 -7.53 -25.93 -8.96
C GLY A 189 -7.37 -24.43 -9.27
N TYR A 190 -6.75 -23.65 -8.38
CA TYR A 190 -6.54 -22.22 -8.61
C TYR A 190 -5.34 -21.98 -9.52
N TYR A 191 -5.49 -21.02 -10.43
CA TYR A 191 -4.36 -20.51 -11.21
C TYR A 191 -3.57 -19.51 -10.36
N VAL A 192 -2.26 -19.75 -10.19
CA VAL A 192 -1.38 -18.89 -9.37
C VAL A 192 -0.32 -18.27 -10.24
N TYR A 193 -0.21 -16.95 -10.19
CA TYR A 193 0.85 -16.17 -10.83
C TYR A 193 1.37 -15.09 -9.87
N SER A 194 2.48 -14.44 -10.22
CA SER A 194 3.08 -13.34 -9.46
C SER A 194 3.42 -12.19 -10.38
N SER A 195 3.68 -11.02 -9.81
CA SER A 195 4.22 -9.88 -10.54
C SER A 195 5.42 -9.31 -9.78
N HIS A 196 6.58 -9.24 -10.45
CA HIS A 196 7.83 -8.74 -9.86
C HIS A 196 8.85 -8.42 -10.95
N ASP A 197 9.73 -7.43 -10.73
CA ASP A 197 10.75 -7.02 -11.71
C ASP A 197 11.85 -8.06 -11.95
N GLY A 198 12.10 -8.91 -10.98
CA GLY A 198 13.11 -9.97 -11.04
C GLY A 198 12.53 -11.36 -10.81
N PRO A 199 13.35 -12.41 -10.94
CA PRO A 199 12.96 -13.76 -10.59
C PRO A 199 12.71 -13.89 -9.09
N ILE A 200 11.70 -14.65 -8.72
CA ILE A 200 11.47 -15.10 -7.34
C ILE A 200 11.79 -16.61 -7.35
N GLU A 201 13.02 -16.95 -7.00
CA GLU A 201 13.55 -18.31 -7.13
C GLU A 201 12.59 -19.42 -6.66
N PRO A 202 11.97 -19.34 -5.47
CA PRO A 202 11.02 -20.37 -5.05
C PRO A 202 9.82 -20.53 -5.99
N LEU A 203 9.29 -19.43 -6.54
CA LEU A 203 8.16 -19.46 -7.49
C LEU A 203 8.59 -19.98 -8.85
N SER A 204 9.72 -19.49 -9.37
CA SER A 204 10.27 -19.92 -10.67
C SER A 204 10.56 -21.41 -10.69
N ASN A 205 11.12 -21.95 -9.58
CA ASN A 205 11.47 -23.38 -9.47
C ASN A 205 10.26 -24.32 -9.46
N ILE A 206 9.07 -23.80 -9.15
CA ILE A 206 7.81 -24.58 -9.16
C ILE A 206 6.88 -24.13 -10.30
N GLY A 207 7.43 -23.44 -11.31
CA GLY A 207 6.73 -23.07 -12.53
C GLY A 207 5.58 -22.08 -12.33
N VAL A 208 5.68 -21.15 -11.36
CA VAL A 208 4.71 -20.05 -11.22
C VAL A 208 5.12 -18.92 -12.17
N PRO A 209 4.22 -18.47 -13.09
CA PRO A 209 4.51 -17.35 -13.96
C PRO A 209 4.77 -16.06 -13.17
N ILE A 210 5.82 -15.32 -13.57
CA ILE A 210 6.17 -14.02 -12.97
C ILE A 210 6.07 -12.97 -14.07
N LEU A 211 5.00 -12.19 -14.02
CA LEU A 211 4.70 -11.14 -14.99
C LEU A 211 5.47 -9.86 -14.63
N ARG A 212 5.92 -9.12 -15.64
CA ARG A 212 6.77 -7.94 -15.47
C ARG A 212 6.16 -6.70 -16.14
N GLY A 213 6.41 -5.55 -15.56
CA GLY A 213 5.98 -4.29 -16.15
C GLY A 213 6.22 -3.11 -15.21
N ASN A 214 5.92 -1.91 -15.70
CA ASN A 214 5.91 -0.72 -14.88
C ASN A 214 4.77 -0.75 -13.83
N ILE A 215 4.66 0.27 -13.01
CA ILE A 215 3.68 0.35 -11.92
C ILE A 215 2.23 0.23 -12.45
N ARG A 216 1.90 0.89 -13.57
CA ARG A 216 0.55 0.83 -14.16
C ARG A 216 0.21 -0.59 -14.62
N LYS A 217 1.16 -1.26 -15.27
CA LYS A 217 0.99 -2.65 -15.71
C LYS A 217 0.87 -3.61 -14.52
N TRP A 218 1.63 -3.38 -13.44
CA TRP A 218 1.48 -4.13 -12.20
C TRP A 218 0.07 -3.97 -11.60
N MET A 219 -0.46 -2.74 -11.55
CA MET A 219 -1.87 -2.51 -11.17
C MET A 219 -2.84 -3.25 -12.10
N GLY A 220 -2.55 -3.31 -13.40
CA GLY A 220 -3.31 -4.09 -14.38
C GLY A 220 -3.33 -5.58 -14.04
N TYR A 221 -2.21 -6.18 -13.67
CA TYR A 221 -2.15 -7.59 -13.24
C TYR A 221 -2.94 -7.84 -11.95
N ILE A 222 -2.90 -6.89 -10.99
CA ILE A 222 -3.74 -6.95 -9.78
C ILE A 222 -5.22 -6.89 -10.19
N ASN A 223 -5.58 -6.02 -11.14
CA ASN A 223 -6.94 -5.91 -11.61
C ASN A 223 -7.42 -7.18 -12.34
N ALA A 224 -6.54 -7.88 -13.05
CA ALA A 224 -6.85 -9.14 -13.75
C ALA A 224 -7.02 -10.34 -12.80
N ALA A 225 -6.47 -10.27 -11.58
CA ALA A 225 -6.66 -11.31 -10.58
C ALA A 225 -8.12 -11.36 -10.08
N ASP A 226 -8.60 -12.54 -9.74
CA ASP A 226 -9.83 -12.70 -8.97
C ASP A 226 -9.56 -12.38 -7.50
N TYR A 227 -8.41 -12.80 -6.99
CA TYR A 227 -7.98 -12.64 -5.61
C TYR A 227 -6.51 -12.28 -5.53
N VAL A 228 -6.13 -11.56 -4.48
CA VAL A 228 -4.74 -11.19 -4.20
C VAL A 228 -4.31 -11.76 -2.86
N VAL A 229 -3.12 -12.36 -2.81
CA VAL A 229 -2.47 -12.82 -1.57
C VAL A 229 -1.09 -12.19 -1.52
N SER A 230 -0.82 -11.35 -0.55
CA SER A 230 0.41 -10.55 -0.54
C SER A 230 0.96 -10.34 0.86
N VAL A 231 2.29 -10.39 0.98
CA VAL A 231 2.95 -9.82 2.17
C VAL A 231 2.80 -8.30 2.20
N ASP A 232 3.12 -7.67 3.33
CA ASP A 232 3.13 -6.21 3.50
C ASP A 232 4.08 -5.55 2.48
N THR A 233 3.53 -5.15 1.34
CA THR A 233 4.21 -4.46 0.23
C THR A 233 3.23 -3.58 -0.55
N ALA A 234 3.70 -2.87 -1.58
CA ALA A 234 2.88 -2.00 -2.42
C ALA A 234 1.65 -2.71 -3.01
N THR A 235 1.73 -4.02 -3.31
CA THR A 235 0.59 -4.84 -3.79
C THR A 235 -0.62 -4.76 -2.87
N VAL A 236 -0.43 -4.76 -1.54
CA VAL A 236 -1.52 -4.63 -0.57
C VAL A 236 -2.28 -3.31 -0.77
N HIS A 237 -1.53 -2.21 -0.95
CA HIS A 237 -2.12 -0.89 -1.13
C HIS A 237 -2.77 -0.73 -2.51
N MET A 238 -2.15 -1.26 -3.57
CA MET A 238 -2.74 -1.28 -4.91
C MET A 238 -4.04 -2.08 -4.92
N ALA A 239 -4.03 -3.29 -4.37
CA ALA A 239 -5.21 -4.15 -4.30
C ALA A 239 -6.33 -3.51 -3.46
N GLY A 240 -5.98 -2.90 -2.32
CA GLY A 240 -6.92 -2.15 -1.49
C GLY A 240 -7.55 -0.98 -2.24
N GLY A 241 -6.75 -0.19 -2.96
CA GLY A 241 -7.22 0.95 -3.75
C GLY A 241 -8.05 0.57 -4.97
N ILE A 242 -7.77 -0.58 -5.59
CA ILE A 242 -8.57 -1.17 -6.69
C ILE A 242 -9.81 -1.92 -6.15
N LYS A 243 -9.91 -2.08 -4.82
CA LYS A 243 -10.98 -2.82 -4.13
C LYS A 243 -11.03 -4.31 -4.50
N LYS A 244 -9.87 -4.93 -4.77
CA LYS A 244 -9.76 -6.37 -5.00
C LYS A 244 -9.85 -7.13 -3.68
N PRO A 245 -10.51 -8.30 -3.66
CA PRO A 245 -10.43 -9.21 -2.52
C PRO A 245 -8.97 -9.59 -2.25
N LEU A 246 -8.52 -9.33 -1.03
CA LEU A 246 -7.11 -9.34 -0.65
C LEU A 246 -6.88 -10.08 0.66
N VAL A 247 -5.89 -10.97 0.68
CA VAL A 247 -5.27 -11.46 1.93
C VAL A 247 -3.95 -10.74 2.14
N GLY A 248 -3.86 -9.92 3.16
CA GLY A 248 -2.63 -9.24 3.59
C GLY A 248 -1.91 -10.04 4.68
N ILE A 249 -0.65 -10.40 4.44
CA ILE A 249 0.21 -11.14 5.38
C ILE A 249 1.15 -10.13 6.02
N PHE A 250 0.98 -9.92 7.33
CA PHE A 250 1.74 -8.93 8.07
C PHE A 250 2.59 -9.58 9.18
N ALA A 251 3.72 -8.97 9.49
CA ALA A 251 4.62 -9.42 10.55
C ALA A 251 4.70 -8.37 11.68
N PHE A 252 5.68 -7.47 11.59
CA PHE A 252 5.98 -6.49 12.62
C PHE A 252 5.22 -5.15 12.46
N THR A 253 4.66 -4.87 11.29
CA THR A 253 3.75 -3.75 11.04
C THR A 253 2.32 -4.19 11.32
N ASP A 254 1.47 -3.32 11.83
CA ASP A 254 0.10 -3.68 12.18
C ASP A 254 -0.81 -3.68 10.95
N GLY A 255 -1.21 -4.87 10.51
CA GLY A 255 -2.09 -5.04 9.37
C GLY A 255 -3.49 -4.49 9.61
N LYS A 256 -4.01 -4.51 10.85
CA LYS A 256 -5.31 -3.89 11.21
C LYS A 256 -5.27 -2.39 10.96
N VAL A 257 -4.15 -1.76 11.28
CA VAL A 257 -3.94 -0.32 11.09
C VAL A 257 -3.68 0.02 9.61
N TYR A 258 -2.80 -0.73 8.94
CA TYR A 258 -2.42 -0.45 7.54
C TYR A 258 -3.54 -0.70 6.54
N MET A 259 -4.36 -1.74 6.76
CA MET A 259 -5.48 -2.09 5.88
C MET A 259 -6.84 -1.58 6.40
N LYS A 260 -6.86 -0.70 7.40
CA LYS A 260 -8.08 -0.17 8.04
C LYS A 260 -9.12 0.31 7.02
N TYR A 261 -8.68 0.88 5.91
CA TYR A 261 -9.53 1.46 4.89
C TYR A 261 -9.71 0.59 3.64
N TYR A 262 -9.35 -0.70 3.72
CA TYR A 262 -9.52 -1.67 2.63
C TYR A 262 -10.63 -2.67 2.97
N PRO A 263 -11.89 -2.38 2.59
CA PRO A 263 -13.05 -3.18 3.02
C PRO A 263 -13.03 -4.62 2.49
N THR A 264 -12.24 -4.87 1.44
CA THR A 264 -12.09 -6.19 0.80
C THR A 264 -10.91 -7.01 1.35
N ALA A 265 -10.21 -6.49 2.37
CA ALA A 265 -9.04 -7.15 2.92
C ALA A 265 -9.39 -8.14 4.04
N GLU A 266 -8.64 -9.23 4.07
CA GLU A 266 -8.54 -10.20 5.16
C GLU A 266 -7.10 -10.20 5.69
N LEU A 267 -6.94 -10.23 7.01
CA LEU A 267 -5.62 -10.14 7.66
C LEU A 267 -5.12 -11.52 8.12
N VAL A 268 -3.88 -11.83 7.77
CA VAL A 268 -3.11 -12.94 8.36
C VAL A 268 -1.91 -12.37 9.10
N GLN A 269 -1.93 -12.43 10.42
CA GLN A 269 -0.90 -11.87 11.28
C GLN A 269 -0.85 -12.58 12.63
N LYS A 270 0.33 -12.67 13.23
CA LYS A 270 0.52 -12.95 14.66
C LYS A 270 0.40 -11.62 15.42
N HIS A 271 -0.60 -11.51 16.28
CA HIS A 271 -0.91 -10.25 16.96
C HIS A 271 -0.89 -10.43 18.49
N ARG A 272 -0.56 -9.34 19.21
CA ARG A 272 -0.55 -9.34 20.68
C ARG A 272 -1.93 -9.66 21.29
N ASP A 273 -2.99 -9.23 20.62
CA ASP A 273 -4.37 -9.49 21.04
C ASP A 273 -4.73 -10.98 21.03
N ASP A 274 -3.95 -11.80 20.31
CA ASP A 274 -4.15 -13.26 20.26
C ASP A 274 -3.60 -13.97 21.52
N GLY A 275 -3.04 -13.22 22.49
CA GLY A 275 -2.50 -13.74 23.75
C GLY A 275 -1.16 -14.49 23.62
N ASN A 276 -0.83 -14.96 22.44
CA ASN A 276 0.36 -15.77 22.17
C ASN A 276 1.53 -14.97 21.58
N TRP A 277 1.32 -13.67 21.28
CA TRP A 277 2.31 -12.83 20.61
C TRP A 277 2.47 -11.44 21.24
N PRO A 278 2.94 -11.34 22.50
CA PRO A 278 2.86 -10.10 23.28
C PRO A 278 3.75 -8.95 22.74
N CYS A 279 4.77 -9.26 21.90
CA CYS A 279 5.69 -8.25 21.36
C CYS A 279 5.25 -7.65 20.03
N GLY A 280 4.21 -8.15 19.39
CA GLY A 280 3.87 -7.72 18.03
C GLY A 280 2.45 -7.16 17.91
N PRO A 281 2.22 -6.27 16.94
CA PRO A 281 3.18 -5.60 16.04
C PRO A 281 4.08 -4.59 16.79
N CYS A 282 5.36 -4.48 16.39
CA CYS A 282 6.34 -3.62 17.07
C CYS A 282 6.99 -2.58 16.13
N TYR A 283 6.67 -2.61 14.85
CA TYR A 283 7.22 -1.75 13.79
C TYR A 283 8.74 -1.78 13.64
N ASN A 284 9.44 -2.71 14.30
CA ASN A 284 10.90 -2.76 14.42
C ASN A 284 11.53 -1.53 15.11
N TRP A 285 10.75 -0.72 15.82
CA TRP A 285 11.26 0.41 16.60
C TRP A 285 11.91 -0.02 17.92
N ILE A 286 11.74 -1.29 18.30
CA ILE A 286 12.38 -1.91 19.45
C ILE A 286 13.15 -3.15 19.02
N ALA A 287 14.18 -3.51 19.76
CA ALA A 287 14.91 -4.77 19.55
C ALA A 287 13.94 -5.96 19.67
N CYS A 288 14.07 -6.93 18.76
CA CYS A 288 13.24 -8.12 18.83
C CYS A 288 13.58 -8.95 20.08
N PRO A 289 12.64 -9.22 21.00
CA PRO A 289 12.92 -9.98 22.21
C PRO A 289 13.12 -11.48 21.95
N LYS A 290 12.77 -11.96 20.74
CA LYS A 290 12.86 -13.39 20.39
C LYS A 290 14.13 -13.76 19.65
N THR A 291 14.67 -12.86 18.81
CA THR A 291 15.90 -13.09 18.05
C THR A 291 16.46 -11.81 17.44
N GLN A 292 17.76 -11.77 17.19
CA GLN A 292 18.41 -10.73 16.38
C GLN A 292 18.41 -11.07 14.88
N ASP A 293 18.16 -12.33 14.52
CA ASP A 293 18.18 -12.80 13.14
C ASP A 293 16.97 -12.38 12.33
N ASN A 294 17.07 -12.43 11.00
CA ASN A 294 15.97 -12.23 10.05
C ASN A 294 15.82 -13.47 9.15
N PRO A 295 14.59 -13.80 8.77
CA PRO A 295 13.31 -13.17 9.12
C PRO A 295 12.90 -13.43 10.58
N LYS A 296 12.11 -12.50 11.15
CA LYS A 296 11.66 -12.58 12.53
C LYS A 296 10.59 -13.67 12.73
N PRO A 297 10.49 -14.26 13.95
CA PRO A 297 9.50 -15.32 14.24
C PRO A 297 8.06 -14.92 13.99
N CYS A 298 7.69 -13.64 14.18
CA CYS A 298 6.35 -13.14 13.85
C CYS A 298 5.94 -13.35 12.38
N LEU A 299 6.91 -13.57 11.49
CA LEU A 299 6.67 -13.94 10.09
C LEU A 299 6.87 -15.44 9.86
N THR A 300 7.96 -16.02 10.37
CA THR A 300 8.29 -17.43 10.10
C THR A 300 7.34 -18.42 10.76
N GLU A 301 6.64 -18.00 11.83
CA GLU A 301 5.61 -18.81 12.48
C GLU A 301 4.20 -18.61 11.89
N ILE A 302 4.03 -17.76 10.87
CA ILE A 302 2.82 -17.76 10.04
C ILE A 302 2.89 -19.01 9.18
N THR A 303 2.06 -20.01 9.50
CA THR A 303 2.07 -21.27 8.75
C THR A 303 1.33 -21.14 7.41
N PRO A 304 1.67 -21.96 6.40
CA PRO A 304 0.89 -22.04 5.16
C PRO A 304 -0.60 -22.26 5.42
N LYS A 305 -0.94 -23.10 6.41
CA LYS A 305 -2.33 -23.32 6.84
C LYS A 305 -3.04 -22.03 7.27
N MET A 306 -2.37 -21.14 8.01
CA MET A 306 -2.95 -19.83 8.38
C MET A 306 -3.22 -18.97 7.16
N ILE A 307 -2.30 -18.97 6.19
CA ILE A 307 -2.48 -18.20 4.95
C ILE A 307 -3.68 -18.74 4.16
N ILE A 308 -3.78 -20.06 4.01
CA ILE A 308 -4.89 -20.71 3.32
C ILE A 308 -6.23 -20.47 4.04
N GLN A 309 -6.26 -20.50 5.36
CA GLN A 309 -7.44 -20.11 6.12
C GLN A 309 -7.86 -18.65 5.87
N GLY A 310 -6.90 -17.74 5.72
CA GLY A 310 -7.16 -16.37 5.29
C GLY A 310 -7.78 -16.30 3.89
N VAL A 311 -7.27 -17.11 2.95
CA VAL A 311 -7.85 -17.24 1.60
C VAL A 311 -9.29 -17.77 1.68
N ASP A 312 -9.55 -18.81 2.47
CA ASP A 312 -10.90 -19.37 2.63
C ASP A 312 -11.90 -18.33 3.17
N LYS A 313 -11.50 -17.57 4.20
CA LYS A 313 -12.32 -16.49 4.76
C LYS A 313 -12.60 -15.38 3.73
N MET A 314 -11.56 -14.96 2.99
CA MET A 314 -11.71 -13.95 1.94
C MET A 314 -12.67 -14.43 0.85
N MET A 315 -12.54 -15.67 0.36
CA MET A 315 -13.40 -16.24 -0.67
C MET A 315 -14.84 -16.40 -0.18
N ALA A 316 -15.05 -16.76 1.08
CA ALA A 316 -16.39 -16.84 1.67
C ALA A 316 -17.07 -15.45 1.72
N ARG A 317 -16.31 -14.38 1.94
CA ARG A 317 -16.83 -13.01 1.92
C ARG A 317 -17.08 -12.47 0.51
N PHE A 318 -16.27 -12.89 -0.44
CA PHE A 318 -16.26 -12.42 -1.83
C PHE A 318 -16.24 -13.60 -2.79
N PRO A 319 -17.31 -14.39 -2.83
CA PRO A 319 -17.37 -15.54 -3.74
C PRO A 319 -17.31 -15.05 -5.19
N LYS A 320 -16.46 -15.70 -6.00
CA LYS A 320 -16.54 -15.51 -7.45
C LYS A 320 -17.88 -16.12 -7.87
N SER A 321 -18.76 -15.30 -8.44
CA SER A 321 -19.95 -15.84 -9.10
C SER A 321 -19.47 -16.80 -10.19
N ASP A 322 -19.86 -18.05 -10.10
CA ASP A 322 -19.65 -19.01 -11.18
C ASP A 322 -20.25 -18.41 -12.45
N CYS A 323 -19.40 -17.93 -13.36
CA CYS A 323 -19.78 -17.71 -14.74
C CYS A 323 -19.90 -19.10 -15.39
N SER A 324 -20.85 -19.88 -14.88
CA SER A 324 -21.38 -21.03 -15.59
C SER A 324 -22.44 -20.48 -16.53
N ASN A 325 -21.98 -20.14 -17.75
CA ASN A 325 -22.74 -20.35 -18.98
C ASN A 325 -21.86 -20.11 -20.20
#